data_c5c29e950fda6f8394b3ab22ca310e88
#
_entry.id   c5c29e950fda6f8394b3ab22ca310e88
#
_cell.length_a   1.000
_cell.length_b   1.000
_cell.length_c   1.000
_cell.angle_alpha   90.00
_cell.angle_beta   90.00
_cell.angle_gamma   90.00
#
_symmetry.space_group_name_H-M   'P 1'
#
loop_
_entity.id
_entity.type
_entity.pdbx_description
1 polymer ?
#
loop_
_entity_poly.entity_id
_entity_poly.type
_entity_poly.pdbx_seq_one_letter_code
_entity_poly.pdbx_strand_id
1 'polypeptide(L)'
;EVASAGGFVKEYQIELNPDAMYAFNVSVMDIMSAIKKSNLDIGAETMEINKVEYLIRGLGYIKNVKDIENAVITVREGVPVRISDVAFVNIGPGTRRGGLDKEGVEAVGGVVVARYGSNPLEVINNVKAKIKEMEPGLPQKVLADGTVSKVTVVPFYDRTGLIKETIGTLETA
;
A
#
# COMPACT_ATOMS: atom_id res chain seq x y z
N GLU A 1 -3.90 14.72 -11.54
CA GLU A 1 -3.49 14.25 -10.21
C GLU A 1 -4.66 13.58 -9.51
N VAL A 2 -4.39 12.52 -8.72
CA VAL A 2 -5.42 11.82 -7.93
C VAL A 2 -4.99 11.86 -6.47
N ALA A 3 -5.86 12.39 -5.61
CA ALA A 3 -5.69 12.37 -4.16
C ALA A 3 -6.64 11.32 -3.56
N SER A 4 -6.14 10.45 -2.68
CA SER A 4 -6.95 9.46 -1.98
C SER A 4 -7.56 10.05 -0.70
N ALA A 5 -8.77 9.62 -0.36
CA ALA A 5 -9.48 9.98 0.86
C ALA A 5 -10.10 8.74 1.50
N GLY A 6 -10.05 8.65 2.82
CA GLY A 6 -10.57 7.51 3.58
C GLY A 6 -9.68 6.26 3.49
N GLY A 7 -10.18 5.15 4.06
CA GLY A 7 -9.48 3.88 4.11
C GLY A 7 -8.32 3.84 5.11
N PHE A 8 -7.57 2.75 5.05
CA PHE A 8 -6.43 2.51 5.92
C PHE A 8 -5.16 2.31 5.10
N VAL A 9 -4.05 2.86 5.58
CA VAL A 9 -2.73 2.54 5.04
C VAL A 9 -2.34 1.14 5.54
N LYS A 10 -1.86 0.30 4.63
CA LYS A 10 -1.35 -1.03 4.97
C LYS A 10 0.02 -0.90 5.61
N GLU A 11 0.18 -1.45 6.82
CA GLU A 11 1.44 -1.43 7.56
C GLU A 11 1.83 -2.86 8.00
N TYR A 12 3.14 -3.11 8.11
CA TYR A 12 3.64 -4.24 8.85
C TYR A 12 3.67 -3.88 10.34
N GLN A 13 2.95 -4.66 11.13
CA GLN A 13 2.87 -4.49 12.59
C GLN A 13 3.68 -5.57 13.26
N ILE A 14 4.55 -5.17 14.19
CA ILE A 14 5.41 -6.06 14.96
C ILE A 14 5.02 -5.92 16.41
N GLU A 15 4.28 -6.91 16.91
CA GLU A 15 3.81 -6.98 18.28
C GLU A 15 4.86 -7.69 19.14
N LEU A 16 5.49 -6.94 20.02
CA LEU A 16 6.58 -7.43 20.85
C LEU A 16 6.05 -8.31 21.99
N ASN A 17 6.73 -9.42 22.25
CA ASN A 17 6.48 -10.26 23.42
C ASN A 17 7.55 -9.95 24.51
N PRO A 18 7.21 -9.22 25.58
CA PRO A 18 8.16 -8.84 26.61
C PRO A 18 8.83 -10.01 27.33
N ASP A 19 8.08 -11.10 27.56
CA ASP A 19 8.60 -12.27 28.27
C ASP A 19 9.64 -13.01 27.41
N ALA A 20 9.37 -13.16 26.12
CA ALA A 20 10.32 -13.72 25.18
C ALA A 20 11.55 -12.82 25.01
N MET A 21 11.36 -11.51 24.91
CA MET A 21 12.47 -10.55 24.85
C MET A 21 13.36 -10.66 26.08
N TYR A 22 12.78 -10.80 27.27
CA TYR A 22 13.54 -10.99 28.50
C TYR A 22 14.29 -12.33 28.50
N ALA A 23 13.62 -13.42 28.11
CA ALA A 23 14.24 -14.75 28.05
C ALA A 23 15.43 -14.80 27.07
N PHE A 24 15.31 -14.15 25.91
CA PHE A 24 16.38 -14.07 24.92
C PHE A 24 17.34 -12.89 25.16
N ASN A 25 17.13 -12.08 26.21
CA ASN A 25 17.88 -10.87 26.54
C ASN A 25 18.06 -9.96 25.30
N VAL A 26 16.95 -9.63 24.66
CA VAL A 26 16.83 -8.77 23.46
C VAL A 26 16.12 -7.48 23.83
N SER A 27 16.68 -6.35 23.45
CA SER A 27 16.06 -5.03 23.64
C SER A 27 15.23 -4.61 22.42
N VAL A 28 14.33 -3.64 22.63
CA VAL A 28 13.57 -3.03 21.50
C VAL A 28 14.51 -2.41 20.47
N MET A 29 15.63 -1.83 20.91
CA MET A 29 16.62 -1.22 20.03
C MET A 29 17.32 -2.25 19.14
N ASP A 30 17.55 -3.47 19.66
CA ASP A 30 18.14 -4.57 18.88
C ASP A 30 17.17 -4.98 17.75
N ILE A 31 15.89 -5.11 18.07
CA ILE A 31 14.84 -5.44 17.10
C ILE A 31 14.75 -4.35 16.01
N MET A 32 14.70 -3.07 16.43
CA MET A 32 14.67 -1.94 15.47
C MET A 32 15.92 -1.92 14.57
N SER A 33 17.08 -2.21 15.13
CA SER A 33 18.34 -2.28 14.38
C SER A 33 18.32 -3.44 13.37
N ALA A 34 17.83 -4.61 13.79
CA ALA A 34 17.70 -5.79 12.93
C ALA A 34 16.78 -5.51 11.73
N ILE A 35 15.61 -4.90 11.97
CA ILE A 35 14.65 -4.55 10.91
C ILE A 35 15.28 -3.55 9.93
N LYS A 36 15.94 -2.51 10.44
CA LYS A 36 16.61 -1.53 9.58
C LYS A 36 17.70 -2.17 8.72
N LYS A 37 18.50 -3.07 9.28
CA LYS A 37 19.56 -3.79 8.54
C LYS A 37 19.02 -4.78 7.52
N SER A 38 17.88 -5.41 7.80
CA SER A 38 17.25 -6.37 6.87
C SER A 38 16.42 -5.71 5.77
N ASN A 39 16.28 -4.39 5.78
CA ASN A 39 15.53 -3.63 4.77
C ASN A 39 16.46 -2.67 4.01
N LEU A 40 17.58 -3.16 3.55
CA LEU A 40 18.58 -2.39 2.81
C LEU A 40 18.93 -3.11 1.51
N ASP A 41 18.84 -2.39 0.41
CA ASP A 41 19.52 -2.79 -0.83
C ASP A 41 21.00 -2.43 -0.70
N ILE A 42 21.85 -3.43 -0.80
CA ILE A 42 23.30 -3.22 -0.83
C ILE A 42 23.71 -3.15 -2.29
N GLY A 43 24.17 -1.97 -2.69
CA GLY A 43 24.80 -1.74 -3.99
C GLY A 43 26.05 -2.59 -4.12
N ALA A 44 26.25 -3.15 -5.31
CA ALA A 44 27.11 -4.25 -5.54
C ALA A 44 28.52 -3.87 -5.95
N GLU A 45 29.40 -4.78 -5.68
CA GLU A 45 30.70 -4.93 -6.34
C GLU A 45 30.52 -5.60 -7.70
N THR A 46 31.33 -5.23 -8.67
CA THR A 46 31.40 -5.93 -9.94
C THR A 46 32.38 -7.10 -9.81
N MET A 47 31.98 -8.26 -10.32
CA MET A 47 32.85 -9.44 -10.40
C MET A 47 33.15 -9.76 -11.86
N GLU A 48 34.41 -9.79 -12.22
CA GLU A 48 34.84 -10.21 -13.56
C GLU A 48 35.06 -11.71 -13.61
N ILE A 49 34.29 -12.43 -14.45
CA ILE A 49 34.46 -13.85 -14.73
C ILE A 49 34.58 -14.02 -16.24
N ASN A 50 35.67 -14.63 -16.69
CA ASN A 50 35.94 -14.90 -18.12
C ASN A 50 35.82 -13.64 -19.01
N LYS A 51 36.35 -12.50 -18.55
CA LYS A 51 36.28 -11.21 -19.24
C LYS A 51 34.85 -10.64 -19.41
N VAL A 52 33.89 -11.14 -18.65
CA VAL A 52 32.53 -10.60 -18.55
C VAL A 52 32.33 -10.01 -17.15
N GLU A 53 31.91 -8.78 -17.08
CA GLU A 53 31.65 -8.07 -15.85
C GLU A 53 30.21 -8.37 -15.37
N TYR A 54 30.07 -8.94 -14.19
CA TYR A 54 28.79 -9.23 -13.55
C TYR A 54 28.55 -8.24 -12.41
N LEU A 55 27.41 -7.55 -12.46
CA LEU A 55 26.95 -6.68 -11.37
C LEU A 55 26.23 -7.53 -10.32
N ILE A 56 26.79 -7.62 -9.12
CA ILE A 56 26.16 -8.31 -7.99
C ILE A 56 25.27 -7.30 -7.25
N ARG A 57 23.97 -7.55 -7.12
CA ARG A 57 23.03 -6.76 -6.32
C ARG A 57 22.47 -7.61 -5.19
N GLY A 58 22.67 -7.15 -3.96
CA GLY A 58 21.97 -7.69 -2.79
C GLY A 58 20.59 -7.05 -2.69
N LEU A 59 19.53 -7.76 -3.13
CA LEU A 59 18.15 -7.31 -2.99
C LEU A 59 17.68 -7.61 -1.55
N GLY A 60 17.73 -6.62 -0.67
CA GLY A 60 17.43 -6.77 0.75
C GLY A 60 16.11 -6.14 1.21
N TYR A 61 15.28 -5.59 0.30
CA TYR A 61 14.01 -5.01 0.70
C TYR A 61 12.99 -6.07 1.15
N ILE A 62 12.34 -5.78 2.27
CA ILE A 62 11.24 -6.57 2.83
C ILE A 62 10.07 -6.57 1.84
N LYS A 63 9.59 -7.76 1.47
CA LYS A 63 8.48 -7.97 0.53
C LYS A 63 7.25 -8.57 1.21
N ASN A 64 7.45 -9.32 2.28
CA ASN A 64 6.38 -10.06 2.96
C ASN A 64 6.68 -10.20 4.47
N VAL A 65 5.70 -10.69 5.20
CA VAL A 65 5.78 -10.92 6.66
C VAL A 65 6.95 -11.85 7.01
N LYS A 66 7.16 -12.91 6.22
CA LYS A 66 8.21 -13.90 6.49
C LYS A 66 9.63 -13.32 6.41
N ASP A 67 9.83 -12.31 5.58
CA ASP A 67 11.13 -11.63 5.49
C ASP A 67 11.46 -10.92 6.81
N ILE A 68 10.44 -10.32 7.45
CA ILE A 68 10.58 -9.69 8.77
C ILE A 68 10.76 -10.75 9.85
N GLU A 69 9.93 -11.79 9.88
CA GLU A 69 9.99 -12.88 10.86
C GLU A 69 11.37 -13.55 10.88
N ASN A 70 11.97 -13.75 9.70
CA ASN A 70 13.26 -14.40 9.55
C ASN A 70 14.47 -13.49 9.82
N ALA A 71 14.27 -12.18 9.99
CA ALA A 71 15.37 -11.26 10.27
C ALA A 71 16.04 -11.63 11.60
N VAL A 72 17.36 -11.79 11.57
CA VAL A 72 18.17 -12.18 12.73
C VAL A 72 18.49 -10.94 13.56
N ILE A 73 18.15 -10.99 14.85
CA ILE A 73 18.43 -9.93 15.83
C ILE A 73 19.86 -10.10 16.36
N THR A 74 20.17 -11.31 16.81
CA THR A 74 21.45 -11.66 17.39
C THR A 74 21.74 -13.15 17.24
N VAL A 75 22.96 -13.56 17.50
CA VAL A 75 23.34 -14.99 17.55
C VAL A 75 23.84 -15.30 18.96
N ARG A 76 23.26 -16.32 19.58
CA ARG A 76 23.67 -16.78 20.92
C ARG A 76 24.08 -18.25 20.86
N GLU A 77 25.28 -18.54 21.33
CA GLU A 77 25.85 -19.91 21.32
C GLU A 77 25.72 -20.62 19.96
N GLY A 78 25.87 -19.86 18.87
CA GLY A 78 25.72 -20.38 17.51
C GLY A 78 24.28 -20.49 17.01
N VAL A 79 23.27 -20.18 17.85
CA VAL A 79 21.85 -20.21 17.47
C VAL A 79 21.36 -18.79 17.14
N PRO A 80 20.81 -18.53 15.95
CA PRO A 80 20.26 -17.23 15.61
C PRO A 80 18.92 -17.00 16.34
N VAL A 81 18.79 -15.87 17.02
CA VAL A 81 17.53 -15.34 17.56
C VAL A 81 16.91 -14.44 16.50
N ARG A 82 15.71 -14.79 16.07
CA ARG A 82 14.96 -14.10 15.00
C ARG A 82 13.85 -13.23 15.57
N ILE A 83 13.28 -12.37 14.75
CA ILE A 83 12.12 -11.56 15.15
C ILE A 83 10.93 -12.46 15.53
N SER A 84 10.70 -13.57 14.83
CA SER A 84 9.67 -14.55 15.15
C SER A 84 9.76 -15.16 16.56
N ASP A 85 10.95 -15.16 17.16
CA ASP A 85 11.18 -15.73 18.48
C ASP A 85 10.76 -14.79 19.63
N VAL A 86 10.67 -13.48 19.34
CA VAL A 86 10.41 -12.42 20.32
C VAL A 86 9.23 -11.51 19.97
N ALA A 87 8.63 -11.70 18.80
CA ALA A 87 7.54 -10.86 18.34
C ALA A 87 6.61 -11.62 17.38
N PHE A 88 5.36 -11.17 17.31
CA PHE A 88 4.40 -11.56 16.29
C PHE A 88 4.35 -10.52 15.20
N VAL A 89 4.45 -10.95 13.92
CA VAL A 89 4.43 -10.05 12.77
C VAL A 89 3.17 -10.27 11.96
N ASN A 90 2.41 -9.20 11.74
CA ASN A 90 1.22 -9.24 10.92
C ASN A 90 1.16 -8.04 9.95
N ILE A 91 0.15 -8.06 9.08
CA ILE A 91 -0.23 -6.90 8.27
C ILE A 91 -1.49 -6.33 8.86
N GLY A 92 -1.43 -5.08 9.28
CA GLY A 92 -2.56 -4.36 9.87
C GLY A 92 -2.79 -2.98 9.25
N PRO A 93 -3.87 -2.32 9.71
CA PRO A 93 -4.17 -0.95 9.32
C PRO A 93 -3.27 0.02 10.08
N GLY A 94 -2.68 0.97 9.37
CA GLY A 94 -2.01 2.10 9.99
C GLY A 94 -2.97 3.06 10.70
N THR A 95 -2.41 3.99 11.47
CA THR A 95 -3.20 5.00 12.18
C THR A 95 -4.05 5.80 11.20
N ARG A 96 -5.35 5.81 11.43
CA ARG A 96 -6.30 6.51 10.57
C ARG A 96 -6.19 8.02 10.76
N ARG A 97 -6.01 8.75 9.66
CA ARG A 97 -5.93 10.22 9.64
C ARG A 97 -7.18 10.91 9.09
N GLY A 98 -8.09 10.15 8.50
CA GLY A 98 -9.34 10.65 7.95
C GLY A 98 -10.28 9.53 7.58
N GLY A 99 -11.51 9.87 7.28
CA GLY A 99 -12.55 8.94 6.84
C GLY A 99 -13.34 9.52 5.70
N LEU A 100 -13.86 8.67 4.84
CA LEU A 100 -14.84 8.99 3.84
C LEU A 100 -16.07 8.12 4.10
N ASP A 101 -17.21 8.74 4.10
CA ASP A 101 -18.51 8.09 4.23
C ASP A 101 -19.37 8.38 3.00
N LYS A 102 -20.12 7.40 2.57
CA LYS A 102 -21.17 7.56 1.55
C LYS A 102 -22.45 6.91 2.04
N GLU A 103 -23.46 7.72 2.31
CA GLU A 103 -24.80 7.28 2.77
C GLU A 103 -24.75 6.41 4.04
N GLY A 104 -23.89 6.76 5.02
CA GLY A 104 -23.74 6.04 6.28
C GLY A 104 -22.81 4.82 6.19
N VAL A 105 -22.20 4.56 5.05
CA VAL A 105 -21.27 3.44 4.84
C VAL A 105 -19.85 3.95 4.61
N GLU A 106 -18.92 3.38 5.33
CA GLU A 106 -17.51 3.71 5.14
C GLU A 106 -17.04 3.35 3.71
N ALA A 107 -16.38 4.32 3.08
CA ALA A 107 -15.88 4.20 1.71
C ALA A 107 -14.43 4.67 1.59
N VAL A 108 -13.79 4.28 0.52
CA VAL A 108 -12.49 4.82 0.09
C VAL A 108 -12.71 5.57 -1.20
N GLY A 109 -12.26 6.80 -1.26
CA GLY A 109 -12.48 7.65 -2.42
C GLY A 109 -11.19 8.17 -3.04
N GLY A 110 -11.34 8.70 -4.24
CA GLY A 110 -10.30 9.43 -4.94
C GLY A 110 -10.85 10.73 -5.52
N VAL A 111 -10.14 11.82 -5.31
CA VAL A 111 -10.42 13.11 -5.92
C VAL A 111 -9.51 13.30 -7.13
N VAL A 112 -10.09 13.39 -8.31
CA VAL A 112 -9.34 13.66 -9.53
C VAL A 112 -9.32 15.16 -9.79
N VAL A 113 -8.12 15.72 -9.84
CA VAL A 113 -7.90 17.15 -10.10
C VAL A 113 -7.35 17.32 -11.50
N ALA A 114 -8.07 18.11 -12.33
CA ALA A 114 -7.59 18.49 -13.65
C ALA A 114 -6.44 19.52 -13.54
N ARG A 115 -5.47 19.43 -14.43
CA ARG A 115 -4.40 20.45 -14.50
C ARG A 115 -4.93 21.76 -15.04
N TYR A 116 -4.33 22.85 -14.62
CA TYR A 116 -4.62 24.17 -15.17
C TYR A 116 -4.43 24.16 -16.70
N GLY A 117 -5.40 24.71 -17.42
CA GLY A 117 -5.40 24.77 -18.89
C GLY A 117 -5.89 23.50 -19.59
N SER A 118 -6.18 22.40 -18.89
CA SER A 118 -6.80 21.22 -19.50
C SER A 118 -8.32 21.39 -19.61
N ASN A 119 -8.93 20.71 -20.60
CA ASN A 119 -10.38 20.71 -20.77
C ASN A 119 -11.04 19.81 -19.68
N PRO A 120 -11.83 20.38 -18.73
CA PRO A 120 -12.39 19.60 -17.64
C PRO A 120 -13.34 18.49 -18.11
N LEU A 121 -14.12 18.73 -19.17
CA LEU A 121 -15.07 17.76 -19.71
C LEU A 121 -14.34 16.55 -20.31
N GLU A 122 -13.26 16.80 -21.04
CA GLU A 122 -12.41 15.75 -21.60
C GLU A 122 -11.77 14.91 -20.50
N VAL A 123 -11.25 15.55 -19.45
CA VAL A 123 -10.66 14.86 -18.28
C VAL A 123 -11.70 13.97 -17.61
N ILE A 124 -12.93 14.46 -17.39
CA ILE A 124 -14.02 13.66 -16.78
C ILE A 124 -14.35 12.44 -17.65
N ASN A 125 -14.47 12.63 -18.97
CA ASN A 125 -14.78 11.53 -19.89
C ASN A 125 -13.65 10.48 -19.90
N ASN A 126 -12.41 10.90 -19.90
CA ASN A 126 -11.25 10.00 -19.86
C ASN A 126 -11.21 9.22 -18.53
N VAL A 127 -11.52 9.85 -17.41
CA VAL A 127 -11.61 9.19 -16.09
C VAL A 127 -12.73 8.15 -16.09
N LYS A 128 -13.92 8.48 -16.60
CA LYS A 128 -15.05 7.54 -16.71
C LYS A 128 -14.71 6.35 -17.59
N ALA A 129 -14.07 6.58 -18.72
CA ALA A 129 -13.62 5.52 -19.61
C ALA A 129 -12.61 4.59 -18.91
N LYS A 130 -11.65 5.17 -18.16
CA LYS A 130 -10.67 4.40 -17.42
C LYS A 130 -11.28 3.58 -16.28
N ILE A 131 -12.26 4.13 -15.55
CA ILE A 131 -13.00 3.40 -14.52
C ILE A 131 -13.69 2.17 -15.13
N LYS A 132 -14.38 2.36 -16.29
CA LYS A 132 -15.05 1.27 -16.98
C LYS A 132 -14.10 0.18 -17.48
N GLU A 133 -12.92 0.57 -17.96
CA GLU A 133 -11.85 -0.36 -18.34
C GLU A 133 -11.34 -1.19 -17.16
N MET A 134 -11.22 -0.57 -15.98
CA MET A 134 -10.70 -1.21 -14.78
C MET A 134 -11.74 -2.10 -14.06
N GLU A 135 -13.02 -1.84 -14.26
CA GLU A 135 -14.13 -2.48 -13.52
C GLU A 135 -14.10 -4.02 -13.53
N PRO A 136 -13.76 -4.73 -14.64
CA PRO A 136 -13.66 -6.18 -14.65
C PRO A 136 -12.56 -6.74 -13.74
N GLY A 137 -11.50 -5.97 -13.51
CA GLY A 137 -10.34 -6.36 -12.70
C GLY A 137 -10.45 -6.01 -11.21
N LEU A 138 -11.56 -5.38 -10.77
CA LEU A 138 -11.73 -5.02 -9.37
C LEU A 138 -11.93 -6.26 -8.48
N PRO A 139 -11.39 -6.24 -7.23
CA PRO A 139 -11.49 -7.35 -6.31
C PRO A 139 -12.94 -7.76 -6.02
N GLN A 140 -13.16 -9.07 -5.93
CA GLN A 140 -14.42 -9.64 -5.48
C GLN A 140 -14.18 -10.77 -4.50
N LYS A 141 -15.13 -10.97 -3.58
CA LYS A 141 -15.07 -12.02 -2.57
C LYS A 141 -16.44 -12.69 -2.44
N VAL A 142 -16.45 -14.01 -2.42
CA VAL A 142 -17.67 -14.77 -2.07
C VAL A 142 -17.77 -14.79 -0.55
N LEU A 143 -18.89 -14.34 -0.02
CA LEU A 143 -19.20 -14.35 1.42
C LEU A 143 -19.67 -15.76 1.85
N ALA A 144 -19.75 -15.98 3.15
CA ALA A 144 -20.16 -17.28 3.71
C ALA A 144 -21.58 -17.70 3.33
N ASP A 145 -22.45 -16.74 3.02
CA ASP A 145 -23.83 -16.94 2.56
C ASP A 145 -23.96 -17.21 1.04
N GLY A 146 -22.82 -17.26 0.33
CA GLY A 146 -22.77 -17.43 -1.12
C GLY A 146 -22.93 -16.12 -1.92
N THR A 147 -23.15 -14.99 -1.26
CA THR A 147 -23.25 -13.68 -1.91
C THR A 147 -21.89 -13.23 -2.44
N VAL A 148 -21.84 -12.70 -3.66
CA VAL A 148 -20.63 -12.12 -4.23
C VAL A 148 -20.55 -10.63 -3.87
N SER A 149 -19.62 -10.29 -2.99
CA SER A 149 -19.26 -8.90 -2.70
C SER A 149 -18.19 -8.45 -3.69
N LYS A 150 -18.48 -7.41 -4.47
CA LYS A 150 -17.57 -6.84 -5.48
C LYS A 150 -17.29 -5.38 -5.16
N VAL A 151 -16.03 -4.99 -5.27
CA VAL A 151 -15.65 -3.58 -5.20
C VAL A 151 -16.13 -2.88 -6.47
N THR A 152 -16.79 -1.74 -6.31
CA THR A 152 -17.27 -0.90 -7.42
C THR A 152 -16.79 0.53 -7.23
N VAL A 153 -16.53 1.23 -8.33
CA VAL A 153 -16.21 2.66 -8.32
C VAL A 153 -17.46 3.44 -8.63
N VAL A 154 -17.95 4.19 -7.65
CA VAL A 154 -19.17 4.99 -7.79
C VAL A 154 -18.81 6.47 -7.80
N PRO A 155 -18.99 7.19 -8.93
CA PRO A 155 -18.82 8.64 -8.95
C PRO A 155 -19.95 9.27 -8.13
N PHE A 156 -19.60 10.03 -7.08
CA PHE A 156 -20.59 10.72 -6.24
C PHE A 156 -20.58 12.25 -6.40
N TYR A 157 -19.56 12.78 -7.09
CA TYR A 157 -19.48 14.17 -7.50
C TYR A 157 -18.97 14.27 -8.92
N ASP A 158 -19.83 14.70 -9.83
CA ASP A 158 -19.56 14.80 -11.26
C ASP A 158 -20.04 16.14 -11.78
N ARG A 159 -19.15 16.95 -12.29
CA ARG A 159 -19.43 18.30 -12.80
C ARG A 159 -19.95 18.32 -14.25
N THR A 160 -20.13 17.19 -14.89
CA THR A 160 -20.56 17.12 -16.30
C THR A 160 -21.88 17.83 -16.55
N GLY A 161 -22.87 17.68 -15.65
CA GLY A 161 -24.17 18.36 -15.73
C GLY A 161 -24.00 19.87 -15.74
N LEU A 162 -23.32 20.39 -14.72
CA LEU A 162 -23.07 21.84 -14.57
C LEU A 162 -22.36 22.43 -15.79
N ILE A 163 -21.35 21.74 -16.31
CA ILE A 163 -20.61 22.21 -17.49
C ILE A 163 -21.51 22.27 -18.71
N LYS A 164 -22.34 21.23 -18.96
CA LYS A 164 -23.26 21.18 -20.08
C LYS A 164 -24.35 22.25 -20.00
N GLU A 165 -24.93 22.47 -18.83
CA GLU A 165 -25.92 23.53 -18.61
C GLU A 165 -25.33 24.91 -18.87
N THR A 166 -24.11 25.17 -18.42
CA THR A 166 -23.40 26.44 -18.65
C THR A 166 -23.17 26.67 -20.14
N ILE A 167 -22.74 25.65 -20.89
CA ILE A 167 -22.53 25.73 -22.34
C ILE A 167 -23.85 25.96 -23.05
N GLY A 168 -24.91 25.20 -22.70
CA GLY A 168 -26.23 25.33 -23.30
C GLY A 168 -26.85 26.72 -23.08
N THR A 169 -26.64 27.35 -21.91
CA THR A 169 -27.10 28.75 -21.67
C THR A 169 -26.35 29.76 -22.54
N LEU A 170 -25.08 29.51 -22.84
CA LEU A 170 -24.29 30.37 -23.75
C LEU A 170 -24.71 30.23 -25.22
N GLU A 171 -25.14 29.05 -25.62
CA GLU A 171 -25.60 28.78 -27.03
C GLU A 171 -26.99 29.32 -27.29
N THR A 172 -27.82 29.56 -26.24
CA THR A 172 -29.19 30.09 -26.36
C THR A 172 -29.32 31.58 -26.10
N ALA A 173 -28.26 32.25 -25.68
CA ALA A 173 -28.17 33.69 -25.45
C ALA A 173 -27.66 34.47 -26.65
#